data_2c2675bfa37318deac8748e5b87ceec8
#
_entry.id   2c2675bfa37318deac8748e5b87ceec8
#
_cell.length_a   1.000
_cell.length_b   1.000
_cell.length_c   1.000
_cell.angle_alpha   90.00
_cell.angle_beta   90.00
_cell.angle_gamma   90.00
#
_symmetry.space_group_name_H-M   'P 1'
#
loop_
_entity.id
_entity.type
_entity.pdbx_description
1 polymer ?
#
loop_
_entity_poly.entity_id
_entity_poly.type
_entity_poly.pdbx_seq_one_letter_code
_entity_poly.pdbx_strand_id
1 'polypeptide(L)'
;MIFQDNVIKEYLKNVYFITGTPCGGKTTVSRALAEKYGFELFDVDERFDEHKKMSNPLFQPAMNTYFNSADEFFGRTVEEYKNWLLNNTREQLEFVLLDLIRLSENKKVLCDCHLTVAQALAFSEPARVVFLIKDPSNLVDEYGNRPDHQGFFQYLNSATDIEKAKQTVNITLYLSLIHI
;
A
#
# COMPACT_ATOMS: atom_id res chain seq x y z
N MET A 1 15.14 0.46 -19.00
CA MET A 1 16.06 1.50 -18.47
C MET A 1 15.96 1.40 -16.95
N ILE A 2 17.07 1.36 -16.24
CA ILE A 2 17.08 1.34 -14.77
C ILE A 2 17.64 2.69 -14.32
N PHE A 3 16.87 3.44 -13.56
CA PHE A 3 17.36 4.68 -12.96
C PHE A 3 18.27 4.36 -11.78
N GLN A 4 19.32 5.16 -11.61
CA GLN A 4 20.16 5.08 -10.42
C GLN A 4 19.42 5.72 -9.23
N ASP A 5 19.62 5.21 -8.04
CA ASP A 5 18.92 5.67 -6.82
C ASP A 5 19.09 7.18 -6.58
N ASN A 6 20.30 7.71 -6.83
CA ASN A 6 20.56 9.13 -6.66
C ASN A 6 19.70 10.03 -7.58
N VAL A 7 19.33 9.56 -8.76
CA VAL A 7 18.45 10.31 -9.68
C VAL A 7 17.05 10.38 -9.10
N ILE A 8 16.49 9.23 -8.70
CA ILE A 8 15.14 9.19 -8.11
C ILE A 8 15.09 10.02 -6.82
N LYS A 9 16.09 9.90 -5.94
CA LYS A 9 16.16 10.69 -4.69
C LYS A 9 16.18 12.19 -4.94
N GLU A 10 16.86 12.66 -5.99
CA GLU A 10 16.87 14.09 -6.34
C GLU A 10 15.48 14.57 -6.80
N TYR A 11 14.80 13.81 -7.63
CA TYR A 11 13.43 14.14 -8.07
C TYR A 11 12.43 14.08 -6.92
N LEU A 12 12.62 13.20 -5.94
CA LEU A 12 11.74 13.04 -4.76
C LEU A 12 12.24 13.78 -3.52
N LYS A 13 13.15 14.73 -3.63
CA LYS A 13 13.73 15.46 -2.49
C LYS A 13 12.71 16.24 -1.66
N ASN A 14 11.57 16.59 -2.22
CA ASN A 14 10.46 17.27 -1.55
C ASN A 14 9.38 16.29 -1.05
N VAL A 15 9.60 14.97 -1.17
CA VAL A 15 8.66 13.95 -0.71
C VAL A 15 9.11 13.38 0.64
N TYR A 16 8.16 13.30 1.56
CA TYR A 16 8.28 12.65 2.86
C TYR A 16 7.38 11.41 2.86
N PHE A 17 7.89 10.29 3.32
CA PHE A 17 7.19 9.01 3.28
C PHE A 17 6.77 8.58 4.68
N ILE A 18 5.50 8.26 4.86
CA ILE A 18 5.00 7.52 6.02
C ILE A 18 4.57 6.15 5.53
N THR A 19 5.21 5.14 6.04
CA THR A 19 5.00 3.74 5.68
C THR A 19 4.91 2.89 6.95
N GLY A 20 4.77 1.59 6.81
CA GLY A 20 4.71 0.69 7.95
C GLY A 20 3.50 -0.26 7.90
N THR A 21 3.19 -0.84 9.05
CA THR A 21 2.18 -1.90 9.14
C THR A 21 0.75 -1.40 8.91
N PRO A 22 -0.17 -2.27 8.47
CA PRO A 22 -1.59 -2.00 8.58
C PRO A 22 -1.96 -1.61 10.02
N CYS A 23 -2.97 -0.77 10.18
CA CYS A 23 -3.41 -0.26 11.49
C CYS A 23 -2.34 0.46 12.34
N GLY A 24 -1.15 0.74 11.79
CA GLY A 24 -0.08 1.50 12.47
C GLY A 24 -0.35 2.97 12.65
N GLY A 25 -1.50 3.48 12.20
CA GLY A 25 -1.89 4.89 12.34
C GLY A 25 -1.33 5.79 11.23
N LYS A 26 -0.83 5.23 10.13
CA LYS A 26 -0.24 5.99 9.01
C LYS A 26 -1.14 7.14 8.56
N THR A 27 -2.35 6.84 8.14
CA THR A 27 -3.29 7.83 7.59
C THR A 27 -3.67 8.91 8.62
N THR A 28 -3.83 8.53 9.89
CA THR A 28 -4.10 9.50 10.98
C THR A 28 -2.93 10.47 11.15
N VAL A 29 -1.71 9.94 11.22
CA VAL A 29 -0.49 10.74 11.37
C VAL A 29 -0.23 11.58 10.12
N SER A 30 -0.41 11.01 8.93
CA SER A 30 -0.22 11.70 7.65
C SER A 30 -1.14 12.91 7.52
N ARG A 31 -2.42 12.75 7.82
CA ARG A 31 -3.41 13.86 7.79
C ARG A 31 -3.05 14.96 8.79
N ALA A 32 -2.73 14.59 10.02
CA ALA A 32 -2.36 15.57 11.05
C ALA A 32 -1.08 16.34 10.71
N LEU A 33 -0.07 15.67 10.13
CA LEU A 33 1.17 16.33 9.71
C LEU A 33 0.97 17.20 8.46
N ALA A 34 0.18 16.72 7.49
CA ALA A 34 -0.14 17.49 6.29
C ALA A 34 -0.84 18.80 6.65
N GLU A 35 -1.85 18.74 7.51
CA GLU A 35 -2.56 19.91 8.02
C GLU A 35 -1.62 20.87 8.79
N LYS A 36 -0.84 20.33 9.73
CA LYS A 36 0.03 21.14 10.60
C LYS A 36 1.14 21.85 9.85
N TYR A 37 1.73 21.23 8.85
CA TYR A 37 2.92 21.73 8.15
C TYR A 37 2.66 22.18 6.71
N GLY A 38 1.41 22.13 6.24
CA GLY A 38 1.02 22.55 4.90
C GLY A 38 1.59 21.65 3.80
N PHE A 39 1.72 20.35 4.06
CA PHE A 39 2.09 19.39 3.02
C PHE A 39 0.89 19.06 2.13
N GLU A 40 1.16 18.80 0.85
CA GLU A 40 0.20 18.10 0.00
C GLU A 40 0.15 16.63 0.43
N LEU A 41 -1.01 16.13 0.81
CA LEU A 41 -1.18 14.73 1.18
C LEU A 41 -1.39 13.88 -0.08
N PHE A 42 -0.61 12.82 -0.22
CA PHE A 42 -0.73 11.80 -1.25
C PHE A 42 -0.98 10.45 -0.58
N ASP A 43 -2.21 9.99 -0.61
CA ASP A 43 -2.60 8.66 -0.12
C ASP A 43 -2.62 7.69 -1.29
N VAL A 44 -1.74 6.68 -1.25
CA VAL A 44 -1.56 5.70 -2.33
C VAL A 44 -2.81 4.84 -2.54
N ASP A 45 -3.53 4.53 -1.46
CA ASP A 45 -4.74 3.69 -1.53
C ASP A 45 -5.87 4.43 -2.24
N GLU A 46 -6.01 5.74 -2.02
CA GLU A 46 -7.01 6.58 -2.71
C GLU A 46 -6.74 6.73 -4.22
N ARG A 47 -5.51 6.47 -4.68
CA ARG A 47 -5.10 6.59 -6.09
C ARG A 47 -5.22 5.29 -6.88
N PHE A 48 -5.51 4.18 -6.22
CA PHE A 48 -5.49 2.88 -6.87
C PHE A 48 -6.39 2.79 -8.12
N ASP A 49 -7.62 3.27 -8.02
CA ASP A 49 -8.58 3.21 -9.13
C ASP A 49 -8.17 4.08 -10.33
N GLU A 50 -7.52 5.22 -10.09
CA GLU A 50 -6.98 6.08 -11.15
C GLU A 50 -5.81 5.39 -11.85
N HIS A 51 -4.87 4.83 -11.08
CA HIS A 51 -3.73 4.08 -11.61
C HIS A 51 -4.19 2.84 -12.39
N LYS A 52 -5.19 2.12 -11.87
CA LYS A 52 -5.77 0.96 -12.56
C LYS A 52 -6.36 1.31 -13.92
N LYS A 53 -7.05 2.45 -14.06
CA LYS A 53 -7.58 2.93 -15.35
C LYS A 53 -6.48 3.23 -16.37
N MET A 54 -5.30 3.65 -15.92
CA MET A 54 -4.14 3.92 -16.76
C MET A 54 -3.29 2.68 -17.04
N SER A 55 -3.47 1.62 -16.25
CA SER A 55 -2.69 0.40 -16.36
C SER A 55 -3.06 -0.43 -17.59
N ASN A 56 -2.13 -1.30 -18.01
CA ASN A 56 -2.31 -2.18 -19.14
C ASN A 56 -2.14 -3.64 -18.69
N PRO A 57 -3.09 -4.55 -19.00
CA PRO A 57 -3.01 -5.96 -18.56
C PRO A 57 -1.74 -6.71 -18.98
N LEU A 58 -1.08 -6.26 -20.05
CA LEU A 58 0.18 -6.86 -20.50
C LEU A 58 1.37 -6.48 -19.59
N PHE A 59 1.37 -5.25 -19.06
CA PHE A 59 2.47 -4.71 -18.27
C PHE A 59 2.19 -4.69 -16.77
N GLN A 60 0.92 -4.53 -16.38
CA GLN A 60 0.45 -4.55 -14.99
C GLN A 60 -0.64 -5.64 -14.81
N PRO A 61 -0.31 -6.92 -14.99
CA PRO A 61 -1.28 -8.01 -14.92
C PRO A 61 -1.92 -8.17 -13.54
N ALA A 62 -1.20 -7.92 -12.45
CA ALA A 62 -1.72 -8.07 -11.11
C ALA A 62 -2.78 -6.99 -10.78
N MET A 63 -2.57 -5.74 -11.20
CA MET A 63 -3.56 -4.66 -11.07
C MET A 63 -4.82 -4.93 -11.90
N ASN A 64 -4.69 -5.69 -12.98
CA ASN A 64 -5.78 -6.02 -13.91
C ASN A 64 -6.38 -7.41 -13.69
N THR A 65 -5.98 -8.12 -12.63
CA THR A 65 -6.61 -9.39 -12.27
C THR A 65 -8.03 -9.13 -11.77
N TYR A 66 -8.99 -9.89 -12.32
CA TYR A 66 -10.38 -9.87 -11.89
C TYR A 66 -10.71 -11.18 -11.19
N PHE A 67 -11.52 -11.08 -10.15
CA PHE A 67 -12.04 -12.22 -9.41
C PHE A 67 -13.56 -12.19 -9.48
N ASN A 68 -14.18 -13.27 -9.94
CA ASN A 68 -15.63 -13.32 -10.17
C ASN A 68 -16.43 -13.58 -8.88
N SER A 69 -15.77 -14.07 -7.84
CA SER A 69 -16.39 -14.36 -6.55
C SER A 69 -15.41 -14.24 -5.39
N ALA A 70 -15.96 -14.17 -4.17
CA ALA A 70 -15.17 -14.23 -2.95
C ALA A 70 -14.41 -15.57 -2.82
N ASP A 71 -15.00 -16.67 -3.29
CA ASP A 71 -14.34 -17.97 -3.28
C ASP A 71 -13.13 -18.02 -4.21
N GLU A 72 -13.21 -17.38 -5.37
CA GLU A 72 -12.05 -17.25 -6.27
C GLU A 72 -10.96 -16.36 -5.64
N PHE A 73 -11.36 -15.27 -4.99
CA PHE A 73 -10.43 -14.33 -4.36
C PHE A 73 -9.75 -14.93 -3.14
N PHE A 74 -10.50 -15.48 -2.19
CA PHE A 74 -9.98 -16.01 -0.91
C PHE A 74 -9.62 -17.48 -0.95
N GLY A 75 -10.07 -18.23 -1.97
CA GLY A 75 -9.79 -19.66 -2.14
C GLY A 75 -8.36 -19.98 -2.58
N ARG A 76 -7.59 -18.98 -2.99
CA ARG A 76 -6.17 -19.09 -3.33
C ARG A 76 -5.36 -19.58 -2.14
N THR A 77 -4.21 -20.17 -2.41
CA THR A 77 -3.22 -20.43 -1.36
C THR A 77 -2.70 -19.10 -0.79
N VAL A 78 -2.20 -19.15 0.43
CA VAL A 78 -1.58 -17.96 1.07
C VAL A 78 -0.45 -17.41 0.20
N GLU A 79 0.34 -18.27 -0.43
CA GLU A 79 1.45 -17.87 -1.29
C GLU A 79 0.96 -17.18 -2.56
N GLU A 80 -0.06 -17.70 -3.22
CA GLU A 80 -0.68 -17.07 -4.40
C GLU A 80 -1.29 -15.72 -4.06
N TYR A 81 -2.00 -15.61 -2.95
CA TYR A 81 -2.58 -14.35 -2.49
C TYR A 81 -1.49 -13.32 -2.19
N LYS A 82 -0.46 -13.72 -1.44
CA LYS A 82 0.70 -12.88 -1.11
C LYS A 82 1.41 -12.39 -2.38
N ASN A 83 1.70 -13.31 -3.31
CA ASN A 83 2.41 -12.97 -4.54
C ASN A 83 1.59 -11.99 -5.41
N TRP A 84 0.28 -12.20 -5.49
CA TRP A 84 -0.60 -11.25 -6.17
C TRP A 84 -0.57 -9.87 -5.50
N LEU A 85 -0.67 -9.79 -4.19
CA LEU A 85 -0.64 -8.53 -3.44
C LEU A 85 0.68 -7.78 -3.64
N LEU A 86 1.81 -8.46 -3.52
CA LEU A 86 3.14 -7.87 -3.72
C LEU A 86 3.34 -7.38 -5.16
N ASN A 87 2.88 -8.14 -6.16
CA ASN A 87 2.96 -7.72 -7.55
C ASN A 87 2.03 -6.53 -7.84
N ASN A 88 0.82 -6.53 -7.29
CA ASN A 88 -0.12 -5.44 -7.42
C ASN A 88 0.47 -4.12 -6.86
N THR A 89 1.03 -4.17 -5.65
CA THR A 89 1.71 -3.01 -5.04
C THR A 89 2.91 -2.54 -5.86
N ARG A 90 3.72 -3.49 -6.37
CA ARG A 90 4.89 -3.16 -7.21
C ARG A 90 4.48 -2.50 -8.52
N GLU A 91 3.43 -3.00 -9.17
CA GLU A 91 2.92 -2.43 -10.41
C GLU A 91 2.34 -1.03 -10.19
N GLN A 92 1.59 -0.83 -9.10
CA GLN A 92 1.08 0.49 -8.74
C GLN A 92 2.20 1.49 -8.43
N LEU A 93 3.29 1.04 -7.84
CA LEU A 93 4.41 1.89 -7.42
C LEU A 93 5.01 2.69 -8.59
N GLU A 94 5.00 2.15 -9.81
CA GLU A 94 5.47 2.86 -11.01
C GLU A 94 4.65 4.13 -11.25
N PHE A 95 3.33 4.07 -11.12
CA PHE A 95 2.43 5.23 -11.24
C PHE A 95 2.62 6.20 -10.07
N VAL A 96 2.71 5.67 -8.86
CA VAL A 96 2.96 6.47 -7.64
C VAL A 96 4.21 7.32 -7.78
N LEU A 97 5.33 6.75 -8.25
CA LEU A 97 6.58 7.49 -8.42
C LEU A 97 6.45 8.62 -9.43
N LEU A 98 5.75 8.39 -10.56
CA LEU A 98 5.49 9.43 -11.56
C LEU A 98 4.63 10.56 -11.01
N ASP A 99 3.58 10.23 -10.27
CA ASP A 99 2.71 11.22 -9.63
C ASP A 99 3.48 12.04 -8.57
N LEU A 100 4.29 11.37 -7.74
CA LEU A 100 5.09 12.04 -6.72
C LEU A 100 6.13 12.99 -7.33
N ILE A 101 6.80 12.59 -8.42
CA ILE A 101 7.73 13.46 -9.15
C ILE A 101 7.00 14.73 -9.62
N ARG A 102 5.85 14.56 -10.27
CA ARG A 102 5.04 15.67 -10.77
C ARG A 102 4.54 16.60 -9.67
N LEU A 103 4.01 16.04 -8.58
CA LEU A 103 3.43 16.81 -7.48
C LEU A 103 4.50 17.53 -6.66
N SER A 104 5.65 16.91 -6.45
CA SER A 104 6.71 17.44 -5.60
C SER A 104 7.62 18.47 -6.26
N GLU A 105 7.42 18.78 -7.53
CA GLU A 105 8.21 19.79 -8.26
C GLU A 105 8.19 21.15 -7.55
N ASN A 106 7.02 21.58 -7.08
CA ASN A 106 6.82 22.89 -6.50
C ASN A 106 6.21 22.86 -5.08
N LYS A 107 6.03 21.68 -4.49
CA LYS A 107 5.37 21.47 -3.21
C LYS A 107 6.12 20.45 -2.37
N LYS A 108 5.96 20.53 -1.06
CA LYS A 108 6.31 19.42 -0.16
C LYS A 108 5.12 18.45 -0.14
N VAL A 109 5.41 17.19 -0.40
CA VAL A 109 4.41 16.11 -0.45
C VAL A 109 4.65 15.16 0.72
N LEU A 110 3.60 14.78 1.41
CA LEU A 110 3.60 13.73 2.40
C LEU A 110 2.88 12.51 1.80
N CYS A 111 3.63 11.45 1.55
CA CYS A 111 3.12 10.22 0.94
C CYS A 111 2.79 9.17 2.02
N ASP A 112 1.51 8.82 2.15
CA ASP A 112 1.04 7.67 2.91
C ASP A 112 1.07 6.44 1.99
N CYS A 113 1.90 5.46 2.33
CA CYS A 113 2.21 4.36 1.43
C CYS A 113 2.57 3.05 2.13
N HIS A 114 2.87 2.02 1.32
CA HIS A 114 3.31 0.70 1.73
C HIS A 114 4.66 0.38 1.07
N LEU A 115 5.75 0.97 1.59
CA LEU A 115 7.10 0.69 1.11
C LEU A 115 7.85 -0.23 2.08
N THR A 116 8.64 -1.13 1.52
CA THR A 116 9.68 -1.84 2.29
C THR A 116 10.82 -0.89 2.63
N VAL A 117 11.65 -1.25 3.62
CA VAL A 117 12.86 -0.47 3.96
C VAL A 117 13.77 -0.29 2.72
N ALA A 118 13.97 -1.35 1.94
CA ALA A 118 14.80 -1.28 0.74
C ALA A 118 14.25 -0.30 -0.31
N GLN A 119 12.92 -0.31 -0.55
CA GLN A 119 12.28 0.64 -1.45
C GLN A 119 12.39 2.09 -0.93
N ALA A 120 12.10 2.29 0.36
CA ALA A 120 12.18 3.61 0.96
C ALA A 120 13.61 4.20 0.85
N LEU A 121 14.64 3.39 1.08
CA LEU A 121 16.05 3.79 0.93
C LEU A 121 16.46 4.02 -0.53
N ALA A 122 15.84 3.34 -1.49
CA ALA A 122 16.06 3.59 -2.91
C ALA A 122 15.46 4.93 -3.38
N PHE A 123 14.34 5.36 -2.79
CA PHE A 123 13.60 6.55 -3.22
C PHE A 123 13.89 7.80 -2.40
N SER A 124 14.38 7.64 -1.17
CA SER A 124 14.52 8.76 -0.23
C SER A 124 15.73 8.63 0.70
N GLU A 125 16.05 9.73 1.35
CA GLU A 125 17.00 9.72 2.45
C GLU A 125 16.29 9.32 3.76
N PRO A 126 16.99 8.65 4.72
CA PRO A 126 16.40 8.19 5.98
C PRO A 126 15.67 9.29 6.76
N ALA A 127 16.16 10.54 6.69
CA ALA A 127 15.55 11.68 7.38
C ALA A 127 14.15 12.08 6.85
N ARG A 128 13.72 11.51 5.74
CA ARG A 128 12.40 11.79 5.13
C ARG A 128 11.48 10.58 5.12
N VAL A 129 11.81 9.54 5.89
CA VAL A 129 11.02 8.31 5.96
C VAL A 129 10.68 7.99 7.41
N VAL A 130 9.40 7.72 7.66
CA VAL A 130 8.92 7.25 8.97
C VAL A 130 8.23 5.90 8.78
N PHE A 131 8.65 4.91 9.57
CA PHE A 131 7.99 3.62 9.68
C PHE A 131 7.14 3.57 10.94
N LEU A 132 5.82 3.44 10.77
CA LEU A 132 4.89 3.24 11.87
C LEU A 132 4.57 1.74 11.98
N ILE A 133 5.06 1.14 13.05
CA ILE A 133 4.95 -0.30 13.28
C ILE A 133 4.00 -0.52 14.45
N LYS A 134 3.00 -1.37 14.23
CA LYS A 134 2.08 -1.80 15.28
C LYS A 134 2.42 -3.21 15.75
N ASP A 135 2.17 -3.45 17.05
CA ASP A 135 2.21 -4.79 17.61
C ASP A 135 1.20 -5.71 16.89
N PRO A 136 1.62 -6.87 16.38
CA PRO A 136 0.76 -7.77 15.64
C PRO A 136 -0.33 -8.46 16.46
N SER A 137 -0.26 -8.45 17.78
CA SER A 137 -1.15 -9.20 18.66
C SER A 137 -2.63 -8.90 18.48
N ASN A 138 -2.99 -7.67 18.08
CA ASN A 138 -4.38 -7.23 17.88
C ASN A 138 -4.66 -6.76 16.44
N LEU A 139 -3.73 -7.00 15.52
CA LEU A 139 -3.78 -6.42 14.16
C LEU A 139 -5.04 -6.86 13.39
N VAL A 140 -5.40 -8.13 13.51
CA VAL A 140 -6.52 -8.74 12.78
C VAL A 140 -7.87 -8.16 13.23
N ASP A 141 -8.07 -8.09 14.55
CA ASP A 141 -9.31 -7.58 15.11
C ASP A 141 -9.49 -6.10 14.79
N GLU A 142 -8.42 -5.33 14.88
CA GLU A 142 -8.48 -3.91 14.56
C GLU A 142 -8.66 -3.65 13.07
N TYR A 143 -8.01 -4.44 12.20
CA TYR A 143 -8.21 -4.36 10.75
C TYR A 143 -9.68 -4.64 10.39
N GLY A 144 -10.29 -5.64 11.05
CA GLY A 144 -11.68 -6.02 10.87
C GLY A 144 -12.69 -4.99 11.37
N ASN A 145 -12.35 -4.24 12.40
CA ASN A 145 -13.25 -3.27 13.04
C ASN A 145 -13.19 -1.86 12.41
N ARG A 146 -12.34 -1.66 11.40
CA ARG A 146 -12.24 -0.36 10.72
C ARG A 146 -13.48 -0.07 9.87
N PRO A 147 -14.09 1.14 9.96
CA PRO A 147 -15.26 1.51 9.18
C PRO A 147 -15.02 1.49 7.67
N ASP A 148 -13.81 1.84 7.22
CA ASP A 148 -13.39 1.86 5.81
C ASP A 148 -13.17 0.46 5.22
N HIS A 149 -13.09 -0.60 6.06
CA HIS A 149 -12.95 -1.99 5.63
C HIS A 149 -14.27 -2.78 5.59
N GLN A 150 -15.40 -2.16 5.92
CA GLN A 150 -16.70 -2.87 5.95
C GLN A 150 -17.06 -3.55 4.62
N GLY A 151 -16.80 -2.88 3.49
CA GLY A 151 -17.04 -3.47 2.16
C GLY A 151 -16.18 -4.71 1.91
N PHE A 152 -14.92 -4.68 2.31
CA PHE A 152 -14.02 -5.82 2.20
C PHE A 152 -14.50 -7.00 3.07
N PHE A 153 -14.95 -6.74 4.30
CA PHE A 153 -15.46 -7.79 5.17
C PHE A 153 -16.83 -8.33 4.74
N GLN A 154 -17.68 -7.49 4.15
CA GLN A 154 -18.91 -7.99 3.49
C GLN A 154 -18.58 -8.94 2.35
N TYR A 155 -17.60 -8.60 1.52
CA TYR A 155 -17.11 -9.47 0.45
C TYR A 155 -16.50 -10.75 1.00
N LEU A 156 -15.66 -10.68 2.03
CA LEU A 156 -15.08 -11.85 2.70
C LEU A 156 -16.18 -12.78 3.25
N ASN A 157 -17.21 -12.23 3.92
CA ASN A 157 -18.31 -13.00 4.47
C ASN A 157 -19.26 -13.60 3.40
N SER A 158 -19.09 -13.24 2.12
CA SER A 158 -19.81 -13.86 1.01
C SER A 158 -19.11 -15.11 0.46
N ALA A 159 -17.90 -15.44 0.97
CA ALA A 159 -17.23 -16.68 0.64
C ALA A 159 -17.95 -17.91 1.22
N THR A 160 -17.92 -19.02 0.51
CA THR A 160 -18.52 -20.29 0.96
C THR A 160 -17.82 -20.83 2.21
N ASP A 161 -16.49 -20.71 2.28
CA ASP A 161 -15.66 -21.07 3.45
C ASP A 161 -15.10 -19.79 4.09
N ILE A 162 -15.91 -19.18 4.96
CA ILE A 162 -15.58 -17.93 5.66
C ILE A 162 -14.36 -18.08 6.55
N GLU A 163 -14.20 -19.23 7.22
CA GLU A 163 -13.07 -19.44 8.13
C GLU A 163 -11.74 -19.54 7.35
N LYS A 164 -11.72 -20.22 6.21
CA LYS A 164 -10.57 -20.23 5.32
C LYS A 164 -10.26 -18.83 4.79
N ALA A 165 -11.28 -18.08 4.38
CA ALA A 165 -11.13 -16.71 3.90
C ALA A 165 -10.50 -15.80 4.97
N LYS A 166 -10.99 -15.86 6.21
CA LYS A 166 -10.41 -15.15 7.35
C LYS A 166 -8.98 -15.56 7.61
N GLN A 167 -8.68 -16.87 7.59
CA GLN A 167 -7.33 -17.36 7.79
C GLN A 167 -6.36 -16.84 6.73
N THR A 168 -6.76 -16.82 5.47
CA THR A 168 -5.96 -16.27 4.35
C THR A 168 -5.62 -14.81 4.58
N VAL A 169 -6.61 -13.99 4.96
CA VAL A 169 -6.41 -12.56 5.26
C VAL A 169 -5.49 -12.38 6.47
N ASN A 170 -5.73 -13.12 7.55
CA ASN A 170 -4.94 -13.03 8.76
C ASN A 170 -3.46 -13.33 8.52
N ILE A 171 -3.17 -14.45 7.85
CA ILE A 171 -1.78 -14.81 7.54
C ILE A 171 -1.13 -13.75 6.65
N THR A 172 -1.86 -13.19 5.68
CA THR A 172 -1.33 -12.14 4.80
C THR A 172 -1.03 -10.86 5.57
N LEU A 173 -1.88 -10.46 6.52
CA LEU A 173 -1.62 -9.33 7.41
C LEU A 173 -0.34 -9.55 8.23
N TYR A 174 -0.14 -10.75 8.80
CA TYR A 174 1.11 -11.09 9.49
C TYR A 174 2.33 -11.08 8.57
N LEU A 175 2.21 -11.59 7.35
CA LEU A 175 3.31 -11.60 6.38
C LEU A 175 3.69 -10.18 5.93
N SER A 176 2.76 -9.22 5.91
CA SER A 176 3.07 -7.83 5.64
C SER A 176 3.99 -7.19 6.68
N LEU A 177 4.01 -7.72 7.92
CA LEU A 177 4.92 -7.28 8.98
C LEU A 177 6.37 -7.74 8.76
N ILE A 178 6.56 -8.88 8.11
CA ILE A 178 7.90 -9.48 7.92
C ILE A 178 8.63 -8.83 6.73
N HIS A 179 7.91 -8.17 5.85
CA HIS A 179 8.46 -7.55 4.63
C HIS A 179 8.71 -6.03 4.77
N ILE A 180 8.49 -5.45 5.94
CA ILE A 180 8.91 -4.09 6.29
C ILE A 180 10.34 -4.13 6.82
#